data_466a86111de38dc976a0701e94c9cfb5
#
_entry.id   466a86111de38dc976a0701e94c9cfb5
#
_cell.length_a   1.000
_cell.length_b   1.000
_cell.length_c   1.000
_cell.angle_alpha   90.00
_cell.angle_beta   90.00
_cell.angle_gamma   90.00
#
_symmetry.space_group_name_H-M   'P 1'
#
loop_
_entity.id
_entity.type
_entity.pdbx_description
1 polymer ?
#
loop_
_entity_poly.entity_id
_entity_poly.type
_entity_poly.pdbx_seq_one_letter_code
_entity_poly.pdbx_strand_id
1 'polypeptide(L)'
;GIGRSALAALTTGAGNVAIGYQTLQQHTTGARNTAIGHQAMSATAGDADDAPASTDNIAIGYQALGGDWANDEDSNFNVAIGNYALDGVLDGAIYNVGVGHNALGGLTSGDYNISIGASSGIALTTGTQNVLIGTSAGEGLTVETNNVAIGHGAMAHANPQADRCISIGVSSLSGDLTATADGTVAIGYYAGNAITSGTGNVAVGYNSLLACTTGGDNTIVGYEAGYTLNGSNNTALGHSALSASVDGNNNTAIGYKALLTYEGGSTEGNNVAAVSY
;
A
#
# COMPACT_ATOMS: atom_id res chain seq x y z
N GLY A 1 34.07 -7.56 6.96
CA GLY A 1 33.36 -6.60 7.80
C GLY A 1 34.23 -5.45 8.25
N ILE A 2 33.64 -4.30 8.40
CA ILE A 2 34.26 -3.07 8.93
C ILE A 2 33.39 -2.55 10.06
N GLY A 3 33.88 -2.59 11.28
CA GLY A 3 33.15 -2.11 12.47
C GLY A 3 33.23 -3.09 13.63
N ARG A 4 32.97 -2.60 14.87
CA ARG A 4 32.97 -3.46 16.05
C ARG A 4 31.84 -4.48 15.95
N SER A 5 32.15 -5.76 16.14
CA SER A 5 31.22 -6.90 16.07
C SER A 5 30.50 -7.08 14.71
N ALA A 6 31.04 -6.51 13.62
CA ALA A 6 30.53 -6.81 12.29
C ALA A 6 30.86 -8.27 11.92
N LEU A 7 29.85 -9.06 11.47
CA LEU A 7 29.98 -10.49 11.13
C LEU A 7 30.52 -11.36 12.28
N ALA A 8 30.18 -11.02 13.54
CA ALA A 8 30.80 -11.70 14.69
C ALA A 8 30.47 -13.19 14.80
N ALA A 9 29.29 -13.61 14.36
CA ALA A 9 28.82 -15.00 14.41
C ALA A 9 28.99 -15.77 13.08
N LEU A 10 29.49 -15.13 12.02
CA LEU A 10 29.56 -15.75 10.67
C LEU A 10 30.49 -16.96 10.66
N THR A 11 29.98 -18.12 10.22
CA THR A 11 30.68 -19.37 10.12
C THR A 11 30.99 -19.77 8.68
N THR A 12 30.03 -19.79 7.77
CA THR A 12 30.18 -20.33 6.41
C THR A 12 29.67 -19.45 5.27
N GLY A 13 28.93 -18.38 5.53
CA GLY A 13 28.36 -17.52 4.49
C GLY A 13 29.42 -16.73 3.70
N ALA A 14 29.41 -16.84 2.36
CA ALA A 14 30.36 -16.15 1.49
C ALA A 14 29.74 -14.90 0.84
N GLY A 15 30.58 -13.92 0.47
CA GLY A 15 30.17 -12.76 -0.30
C GLY A 15 29.39 -11.68 0.47
N ASN A 16 29.37 -11.73 1.81
CA ASN A 16 28.71 -10.72 2.62
C ASN A 16 29.54 -9.44 2.75
N VAL A 17 28.88 -8.28 2.64
CA VAL A 17 29.41 -6.95 2.94
C VAL A 17 28.78 -6.43 4.22
N ALA A 18 29.58 -6.16 5.26
CA ALA A 18 29.11 -5.62 6.53
C ALA A 18 29.94 -4.39 6.94
N ILE A 19 29.31 -3.23 7.02
CA ILE A 19 29.96 -1.96 7.39
C ILE A 19 29.13 -1.27 8.46
N GLY A 20 29.61 -1.22 9.70
CA GLY A 20 28.96 -0.59 10.83
C GLY A 20 29.09 -1.37 12.13
N TYR A 21 28.68 -0.75 13.23
CA TYR A 21 28.62 -1.39 14.53
C TYR A 21 27.54 -2.48 14.57
N GLN A 22 27.90 -3.69 15.00
CA GLN A 22 26.99 -4.86 15.10
C GLN A 22 26.24 -5.22 13.80
N THR A 23 26.78 -4.87 12.63
CA THR A 23 26.19 -5.22 11.33
C THR A 23 26.33 -6.71 11.08
N LEU A 24 25.25 -7.41 10.70
CA LEU A 24 25.21 -8.88 10.51
C LEU A 24 25.80 -9.62 11.73
N GLN A 25 25.53 -9.12 12.95
CA GLN A 25 26.22 -9.61 14.14
C GLN A 25 25.89 -11.07 14.46
N GLN A 26 24.63 -11.47 14.35
CA GLN A 26 24.17 -12.83 14.67
C GLN A 26 24.06 -13.73 13.44
N HIS A 27 24.34 -13.19 12.24
CA HIS A 27 24.25 -13.93 10.98
C HIS A 27 25.29 -15.04 10.89
N THR A 28 24.86 -16.29 10.71
CA THR A 28 25.75 -17.48 10.82
C THR A 28 26.13 -18.06 9.46
N THR A 29 25.19 -18.27 8.54
CA THR A 29 25.39 -19.07 7.31
C THR A 29 24.97 -18.38 6.02
N GLY A 30 24.13 -17.35 6.05
CA GLY A 30 23.62 -16.67 4.85
C GLY A 30 24.71 -15.99 4.02
N ALA A 31 24.51 -15.88 2.73
CA ALA A 31 25.50 -15.42 1.76
C ALA A 31 25.02 -14.23 0.93
N ARG A 32 25.96 -13.48 0.36
CA ARG A 32 25.71 -12.38 -0.59
C ARG A 32 24.82 -11.25 -0.06
N ASN A 33 24.76 -11.07 1.26
CA ASN A 33 24.04 -9.94 1.85
C ASN A 33 24.92 -8.68 1.86
N THR A 34 24.33 -7.54 1.63
CA THR A 34 24.96 -6.22 1.78
C THR A 34 24.30 -5.47 2.91
N ALA A 35 24.99 -5.29 4.03
CA ALA A 35 24.49 -4.57 5.19
C ALA A 35 25.43 -3.40 5.54
N ILE A 36 24.89 -2.18 5.53
CA ILE A 36 25.64 -0.95 5.81
C ILE A 36 24.83 -0.09 6.79
N GLY A 37 25.38 0.12 7.98
CA GLY A 37 24.74 0.92 9.03
C GLY A 37 24.87 0.30 10.41
N HIS A 38 24.58 1.08 11.44
CA HIS A 38 24.55 0.58 12.81
C HIS A 38 23.41 -0.42 12.97
N GLN A 39 23.72 -1.67 13.35
CA GLN A 39 22.77 -2.78 13.52
C GLN A 39 21.94 -3.14 12.26
N ALA A 40 22.43 -2.83 11.06
CA ALA A 40 21.81 -3.35 9.84
C ALA A 40 21.91 -4.88 9.82
N MET A 41 20.81 -5.59 9.62
CA MET A 41 20.68 -7.06 9.68
C MET A 41 21.35 -7.67 10.95
N SER A 42 21.19 -7.02 12.10
CA SER A 42 21.93 -7.44 13.31
C SER A 42 21.41 -8.72 13.95
N ALA A 43 20.13 -9.00 13.85
CA ALA A 43 19.45 -10.11 14.53
C ALA A 43 18.82 -11.11 13.54
N THR A 44 19.52 -11.39 12.45
CA THR A 44 19.06 -12.26 11.35
C THR A 44 19.43 -13.73 11.52
N ALA A 45 19.75 -14.18 12.73
CA ALA A 45 19.95 -15.58 13.04
C ALA A 45 18.74 -16.09 13.84
N GLY A 46 18.05 -17.08 13.33
CA GLY A 46 17.10 -17.88 14.10
C GLY A 46 17.80 -18.65 15.24
N ASP A 47 17.03 -19.35 16.06
CA ASP A 47 17.53 -20.15 17.17
C ASP A 47 18.56 -21.22 16.72
N ALA A 48 19.48 -21.53 17.58
CA ALA A 48 20.83 -22.06 17.34
C ALA A 48 20.96 -23.40 16.55
N ASP A 49 19.90 -24.12 16.27
CA ASP A 49 19.98 -25.45 15.63
C ASP A 49 19.51 -25.46 14.14
N ASP A 50 18.79 -24.44 13.66
CA ASP A 50 18.31 -24.35 12.27
C ASP A 50 18.21 -22.87 11.79
N ALA A 51 19.24 -22.07 12.07
CA ALA A 51 19.26 -20.65 11.72
C ALA A 51 19.04 -20.44 10.21
N PRO A 52 18.05 -19.62 9.80
CA PRO A 52 17.78 -19.37 8.40
C PRO A 52 19.01 -18.82 7.69
N ALA A 53 19.30 -19.40 6.53
CA ALA A 53 20.43 -19.03 5.70
C ALA A 53 20.08 -17.84 4.77
N SER A 54 19.44 -16.83 5.27
CA SER A 54 18.95 -15.71 4.47
C SER A 54 20.02 -15.09 3.59
N THR A 55 19.72 -14.98 2.30
CA THR A 55 20.70 -14.60 1.27
C THR A 55 20.19 -13.48 0.37
N ASP A 56 21.13 -12.82 -0.32
CA ASP A 56 20.85 -11.85 -1.37
C ASP A 56 20.02 -10.63 -0.90
N ASN A 57 20.14 -10.25 0.37
CA ASN A 57 19.47 -9.08 0.92
C ASN A 57 20.37 -7.83 0.90
N ILE A 58 19.75 -6.67 0.74
CA ILE A 58 20.40 -5.36 0.84
C ILE A 58 19.77 -4.58 2.00
N ALA A 59 20.57 -4.21 2.99
CA ALA A 59 20.16 -3.43 4.15
C ALA A 59 21.08 -2.21 4.32
N ILE A 60 20.55 -1.01 4.12
CA ILE A 60 21.30 0.25 4.25
C ILE A 60 20.57 1.21 5.17
N GLY A 61 21.09 1.44 6.35
CA GLY A 61 20.49 2.33 7.35
C GLY A 61 20.62 1.79 8.78
N TYR A 62 20.24 2.61 9.76
CA TYR A 62 20.14 2.19 11.15
C TYR A 62 19.01 1.16 11.30
N GLN A 63 19.33 -0.05 11.78
CA GLN A 63 18.40 -1.17 11.94
C GLN A 63 17.58 -1.51 10.66
N ALA A 64 18.12 -1.23 9.48
CA ALA A 64 17.52 -1.74 8.25
C ALA A 64 17.60 -3.28 8.24
N LEU A 65 16.47 -3.98 8.00
CA LEU A 65 16.35 -5.44 8.18
C LEU A 65 16.88 -5.90 9.56
N GLY A 66 16.68 -5.07 10.60
CA GLY A 66 17.27 -5.30 11.92
C GLY A 66 16.45 -6.17 12.86
N GLY A 67 15.23 -6.52 12.49
CA GLY A 67 14.31 -7.32 13.29
C GLY A 67 14.85 -8.69 13.69
N ASP A 68 14.35 -9.23 14.78
CA ASP A 68 14.72 -10.55 15.30
C ASP A 68 13.99 -11.64 14.47
N TRP A 69 14.70 -12.24 13.54
CA TRP A 69 14.17 -13.30 12.68
C TRP A 69 14.18 -14.63 13.44
N ALA A 70 13.17 -14.80 14.30
CA ALA A 70 13.11 -15.89 15.27
C ALA A 70 12.58 -17.22 14.71
N ASN A 71 12.31 -17.31 13.39
CA ASN A 71 11.60 -18.45 12.81
C ASN A 71 12.44 -19.16 11.75
N ASP A 72 11.98 -20.35 11.36
CA ASP A 72 12.76 -21.35 10.62
C ASP A 72 12.85 -21.10 9.10
N GLU A 73 12.29 -19.97 8.57
CA GLU A 73 12.23 -19.76 7.12
C GLU A 73 13.13 -18.63 6.63
N ASP A 74 13.85 -18.92 5.54
CA ASP A 74 14.76 -17.98 4.89
C ASP A 74 14.05 -16.78 4.30
N SER A 75 14.41 -15.57 4.71
CA SER A 75 13.96 -14.32 4.11
C SER A 75 15.01 -13.78 3.14
N ASN A 76 14.71 -13.86 1.85
CA ASN A 76 15.68 -13.66 0.78
C ASN A 76 15.28 -12.55 -0.19
N PHE A 77 16.26 -11.97 -0.90
CA PHE A 77 16.04 -11.02 -1.99
C PHE A 77 15.29 -9.74 -1.57
N ASN A 78 15.41 -9.34 -0.31
CA ASN A 78 14.79 -8.13 0.19
C ASN A 78 15.74 -6.93 0.10
N VAL A 79 15.20 -5.76 -0.22
CA VAL A 79 15.93 -4.49 -0.26
C VAL A 79 15.34 -3.54 0.78
N ALA A 80 16.13 -3.18 1.78
CA ALA A 80 15.78 -2.22 2.82
C ALA A 80 16.76 -1.03 2.81
N ILE A 81 16.30 0.14 2.46
CA ILE A 81 17.12 1.36 2.44
C ILE A 81 16.44 2.45 3.24
N GLY A 82 16.98 2.75 4.40
CA GLY A 82 16.44 3.72 5.34
C GLY A 82 16.49 3.20 6.78
N ASN A 83 16.43 4.10 7.76
CA ASN A 83 16.36 3.69 9.15
C ASN A 83 15.05 2.93 9.41
N TYR A 84 15.15 1.76 10.04
CA TYR A 84 14.01 0.89 10.36
C TYR A 84 13.22 0.41 9.11
N ALA A 85 13.79 0.45 7.92
CA ALA A 85 13.18 -0.16 6.75
C ALA A 85 13.18 -1.69 6.89
N LEU A 86 12.01 -2.33 6.68
CA LEU A 86 11.84 -3.78 6.84
C LEU A 86 12.36 -4.30 8.20
N ASP A 87 12.13 -3.55 9.28
CA ASP A 87 12.61 -3.86 10.64
C ASP A 87 11.71 -4.85 11.37
N GLY A 88 10.67 -5.37 10.74
CA GLY A 88 9.81 -6.41 11.29
C GLY A 88 10.54 -7.75 11.50
N VAL A 89 9.88 -8.64 12.23
CA VAL A 89 10.35 -10.03 12.43
C VAL A 89 10.03 -10.82 11.18
N LEU A 90 10.96 -10.87 10.21
CA LEU A 90 10.73 -11.56 8.96
C LEU A 90 10.76 -13.09 9.14
N ASP A 91 9.79 -13.77 8.52
CA ASP A 91 9.58 -15.20 8.54
C ASP A 91 9.19 -15.65 7.11
N GLY A 92 10.17 -16.05 6.32
CA GLY A 92 9.98 -16.44 4.92
C GLY A 92 9.69 -15.31 3.94
N ALA A 93 9.73 -14.05 4.36
CA ALA A 93 9.42 -12.91 3.48
C ALA A 93 10.45 -12.73 2.36
N ILE A 94 10.01 -12.71 1.09
CA ILE A 94 10.90 -12.66 -0.07
C ILE A 94 10.51 -11.56 -1.07
N TYR A 95 11.52 -11.05 -1.80
CA TYR A 95 11.34 -10.10 -2.91
C TYR A 95 10.65 -8.79 -2.53
N ASN A 96 10.84 -8.30 -1.30
CA ASN A 96 10.29 -7.03 -0.88
C ASN A 96 11.29 -5.89 -1.05
N VAL A 97 10.79 -4.70 -1.39
CA VAL A 97 11.57 -3.46 -1.50
C VAL A 97 10.99 -2.42 -0.56
N GLY A 98 11.74 -2.07 0.48
CA GLY A 98 11.41 -1.00 1.43
C GLY A 98 12.44 0.14 1.35
N VAL A 99 12.04 1.31 0.86
CA VAL A 99 12.92 2.49 0.75
C VAL A 99 12.30 3.68 1.47
N GLY A 100 12.87 4.06 2.58
CA GLY A 100 12.39 5.15 3.44
C GLY A 100 12.45 4.80 4.92
N HIS A 101 12.27 5.79 5.79
CA HIS A 101 12.16 5.57 7.24
C HIS A 101 10.90 4.74 7.54
N ASN A 102 11.04 3.60 8.23
CA ASN A 102 9.96 2.67 8.57
C ASN A 102 9.15 2.13 7.36
N ALA A 103 9.70 2.15 6.15
CA ALA A 103 9.02 1.52 5.01
C ALA A 103 8.93 0.00 5.24
N LEU A 104 7.72 -0.57 5.19
CA LEU A 104 7.44 -1.98 5.52
C LEU A 104 7.93 -2.40 6.91
N GLY A 105 7.95 -1.49 7.89
CA GLY A 105 8.50 -1.76 9.21
C GLY A 105 7.79 -2.85 10.00
N GLY A 106 6.53 -3.15 9.70
CA GLY A 106 5.75 -4.22 10.34
C GLY A 106 5.71 -5.55 9.58
N LEU A 107 6.41 -5.66 8.43
CA LEU A 107 6.33 -6.86 7.58
C LEU A 107 6.84 -8.10 8.33
N THR A 108 6.12 -9.21 8.17
CA THR A 108 6.51 -10.52 8.74
C THR A 108 6.73 -11.57 7.66
N SER A 109 5.70 -11.96 6.90
CA SER A 109 5.80 -13.01 5.87
C SER A 109 5.23 -12.60 4.52
N GLY A 110 4.91 -11.32 4.31
CA GLY A 110 4.43 -10.84 3.03
C GLY A 110 5.52 -10.80 1.96
N ASP A 111 5.16 -11.12 0.71
CA ASP A 111 6.06 -11.21 -0.42
C ASP A 111 5.77 -10.19 -1.51
N TYR A 112 6.79 -9.90 -2.34
CA TYR A 112 6.66 -9.10 -3.57
C TYR A 112 6.07 -7.70 -3.36
N ASN A 113 6.28 -7.09 -2.19
CA ASN A 113 5.82 -5.74 -1.93
C ASN A 113 6.88 -4.70 -2.31
N ILE A 114 6.46 -3.61 -2.92
CA ILE A 114 7.29 -2.43 -3.21
C ILE A 114 6.75 -1.26 -2.39
N SER A 115 7.56 -0.74 -1.48
CA SER A 115 7.20 0.37 -0.61
C SER A 115 8.29 1.45 -0.63
N ILE A 116 7.96 2.63 -1.11
CA ILE A 116 8.90 3.76 -1.25
C ILE A 116 8.30 5.01 -0.62
N GLY A 117 8.84 5.43 0.49
CA GLY A 117 8.39 6.60 1.26
C GLY A 117 8.49 6.39 2.76
N ALA A 118 8.52 7.47 3.53
CA ALA A 118 8.49 7.36 4.99
C ALA A 118 7.14 6.76 5.45
N SER A 119 7.18 5.74 6.31
CA SER A 119 6.01 5.01 6.84
C SER A 119 5.09 4.41 5.77
N SER A 120 5.58 4.23 4.55
CA SER A 120 4.82 3.55 3.50
C SER A 120 4.67 2.06 3.86
N GLY A 121 3.44 1.54 3.89
CA GLY A 121 3.13 0.17 4.24
C GLY A 121 3.60 -0.25 5.64
N ILE A 122 3.72 0.69 6.59
CA ILE A 122 4.30 0.43 7.91
C ILE A 122 3.57 -0.65 8.71
N ALA A 123 2.25 -0.78 8.56
CA ALA A 123 1.46 -1.78 9.26
C ALA A 123 1.32 -3.11 8.50
N LEU A 124 1.85 -3.19 7.27
CA LEU A 124 1.74 -4.42 6.46
C LEU A 124 2.48 -5.57 7.12
N THR A 125 1.80 -6.70 7.31
CA THR A 125 2.35 -7.89 7.97
C THR A 125 2.51 -9.07 7.01
N THR A 126 1.41 -9.58 6.48
CA THR A 126 1.38 -10.77 5.61
C THR A 126 0.86 -10.48 4.20
N GLY A 127 0.44 -9.24 3.93
CA GLY A 127 -0.05 -8.83 2.60
C GLY A 127 1.03 -8.95 1.52
N THR A 128 0.62 -9.29 0.30
CA THR A 128 1.53 -9.56 -0.82
C THR A 128 1.23 -8.73 -2.07
N GLN A 129 2.25 -8.54 -2.91
CA GLN A 129 2.08 -7.94 -4.24
C GLN A 129 1.51 -6.50 -4.21
N ASN A 130 1.82 -5.72 -3.19
CA ASN A 130 1.41 -4.32 -3.10
C ASN A 130 2.50 -3.38 -3.64
N VAL A 131 2.08 -2.29 -4.30
CA VAL A 131 2.94 -1.18 -4.73
C VAL A 131 2.53 0.08 -3.99
N LEU A 132 3.36 0.52 -3.05
CA LEU A 132 3.08 1.62 -2.10
C LEU A 132 4.14 2.71 -2.27
N ILE A 133 3.83 3.82 -2.91
CA ILE A 133 4.80 4.89 -3.21
C ILE A 133 4.30 6.25 -2.72
N GLY A 134 4.98 6.80 -1.74
CA GLY A 134 4.65 8.08 -1.11
C GLY A 134 4.70 7.98 0.41
N THR A 135 4.87 9.12 1.09
CA THR A 135 4.78 9.15 2.57
C THR A 135 3.41 8.64 3.00
N SER A 136 3.37 7.69 3.94
CA SER A 136 2.17 7.06 4.47
C SER A 136 1.26 6.43 3.39
N ALA A 137 1.79 6.06 2.22
CA ALA A 137 1.02 5.31 1.22
C ALA A 137 0.77 3.89 1.75
N GLY A 138 -0.49 3.45 1.78
CA GLY A 138 -0.89 2.16 2.32
C GLY A 138 -0.53 1.97 3.79
N GLU A 139 -0.45 3.05 4.58
CA GLU A 139 0.00 3.02 5.98
C GLU A 139 -0.81 2.04 6.84
N GLY A 140 -2.11 1.93 6.59
CA GLY A 140 -3.02 1.07 7.33
C GLY A 140 -3.20 -0.34 6.78
N LEU A 141 -2.61 -0.68 5.63
CA LEU A 141 -2.65 -2.04 5.08
C LEU A 141 -1.98 -3.02 6.05
N THR A 142 -2.58 -4.19 6.25
CA THR A 142 -2.10 -5.22 7.17
C THR A 142 -1.89 -6.58 6.49
N VAL A 143 -2.93 -7.12 5.87
CA VAL A 143 -2.93 -8.44 5.22
C VAL A 143 -3.37 -8.37 3.75
N GLU A 144 -3.74 -7.19 3.28
CA GLU A 144 -4.32 -6.93 1.96
C GLU A 144 -3.31 -7.13 0.84
N THR A 145 -3.81 -7.52 -0.33
CA THR A 145 -2.99 -7.95 -1.46
C THR A 145 -3.34 -7.25 -2.77
N ASN A 146 -2.35 -7.18 -3.66
CA ASN A 146 -2.53 -6.69 -5.02
C ASN A 146 -3.01 -5.22 -5.10
N ASN A 147 -2.68 -4.39 -4.14
CA ASN A 147 -3.05 -2.98 -4.14
C ASN A 147 -1.94 -2.10 -4.73
N VAL A 148 -2.34 -1.04 -5.41
CA VAL A 148 -1.46 0.04 -5.87
C VAL A 148 -1.86 1.33 -5.16
N ALA A 149 -0.98 1.86 -4.30
CA ALA A 149 -1.18 3.14 -3.62
C ALA A 149 -0.02 4.09 -3.93
N ILE A 150 -0.26 5.13 -4.72
CA ILE A 150 0.77 6.09 -5.14
C ILE A 150 0.33 7.52 -4.79
N GLY A 151 1.05 8.15 -3.88
CA GLY A 151 0.77 9.50 -3.39
C GLY A 151 0.84 9.59 -1.88
N HIS A 152 1.02 10.79 -1.34
CA HIS A 152 0.98 11.02 0.09
C HIS A 152 -0.40 10.61 0.65
N GLY A 153 -0.42 9.68 1.60
CA GLY A 153 -1.64 9.21 2.24
C GLY A 153 -2.64 8.50 1.31
N ALA A 154 -2.20 8.01 0.14
CA ALA A 154 -3.03 7.14 -0.69
C ALA A 154 -3.29 5.82 0.05
N MET A 155 -4.55 5.39 0.19
CA MET A 155 -4.98 4.21 0.98
C MET A 155 -4.41 4.19 2.42
N ALA A 156 -4.28 5.34 3.08
CA ALA A 156 -3.60 5.43 4.37
C ALA A 156 -4.47 5.08 5.58
N HIS A 157 -5.76 4.84 5.41
CA HIS A 157 -6.65 4.63 6.56
C HIS A 157 -6.36 3.31 7.29
N ALA A 158 -6.66 3.29 8.60
CA ALA A 158 -6.44 2.12 9.43
C ALA A 158 -7.37 0.95 9.02
N ASN A 159 -6.75 -0.22 8.79
CA ASN A 159 -7.45 -1.48 8.55
C ASN A 159 -8.37 -1.50 7.30
N PRO A 160 -7.91 -1.06 6.14
CA PRO A 160 -8.62 -1.35 4.90
C PRO A 160 -8.65 -2.88 4.71
N GLN A 161 -9.78 -3.43 4.32
CA GLN A 161 -9.94 -4.87 4.07
C GLN A 161 -10.12 -5.16 2.57
N ALA A 162 -9.75 -4.19 1.72
CA ALA A 162 -9.97 -4.28 0.29
C ALA A 162 -8.70 -4.65 -0.48
N ASP A 163 -8.85 -5.57 -1.39
CA ASP A 163 -7.82 -6.06 -2.30
C ASP A 163 -7.99 -5.49 -3.73
N ARG A 164 -6.93 -5.58 -4.52
CA ARG A 164 -6.97 -5.26 -5.96
C ARG A 164 -7.42 -3.84 -6.28
N CYS A 165 -7.19 -2.91 -5.36
CA CYS A 165 -7.53 -1.50 -5.53
C CYS A 165 -6.38 -0.71 -6.15
N ILE A 166 -6.71 0.32 -6.93
CA ILE A 166 -5.77 1.29 -7.48
C ILE A 166 -6.09 2.67 -6.92
N SER A 167 -5.16 3.23 -6.16
CA SER A 167 -5.25 4.54 -5.53
C SER A 167 -4.05 5.39 -5.96
N ILE A 168 -4.26 6.37 -6.83
CA ILE A 168 -3.19 7.26 -7.32
C ILE A 168 -3.56 8.72 -7.10
N GLY A 169 -2.87 9.37 -6.20
CA GLY A 169 -3.10 10.78 -5.82
C GLY A 169 -3.04 10.98 -4.32
N VAL A 170 -2.86 12.24 -3.90
CA VAL A 170 -2.83 12.57 -2.47
C VAL A 170 -4.19 12.24 -1.85
N SER A 171 -4.18 11.44 -0.79
CA SER A 171 -5.36 10.99 -0.03
C SER A 171 -6.48 10.40 -0.92
N SER A 172 -6.14 9.81 -2.06
CA SER A 172 -7.11 9.02 -2.83
C SER A 172 -7.44 7.75 -2.05
N LEU A 173 -8.68 7.30 -2.13
CA LEU A 173 -9.18 6.05 -1.52
C LEU A 173 -8.72 5.87 -0.06
N SER A 174 -8.78 6.94 0.74
CA SER A 174 -8.30 6.90 2.13
C SER A 174 -9.42 6.77 3.17
N GLY A 175 -10.63 6.33 2.78
CA GLY A 175 -11.71 5.93 3.68
C GLY A 175 -11.45 4.58 4.35
N ASP A 176 -12.28 4.24 5.36
CA ASP A 176 -12.24 2.93 6.03
C ASP A 176 -12.79 1.83 5.10
N LEU A 177 -11.95 1.34 4.19
CA LEU A 177 -12.35 0.34 3.21
C LEU A 177 -12.70 -0.99 3.89
N THR A 178 -13.80 -1.59 3.46
CA THR A 178 -14.16 -2.97 3.81
C THR A 178 -13.85 -3.91 2.66
N ALA A 179 -13.88 -5.21 2.89
CA ALA A 179 -13.66 -6.25 1.85
C ALA A 179 -14.60 -6.10 0.64
N THR A 180 -15.73 -5.42 0.79
CA THR A 180 -16.64 -5.16 -0.33
C THR A 180 -16.21 -4.03 -1.24
N ALA A 181 -15.18 -3.24 -0.89
CA ALA A 181 -14.64 -2.18 -1.75
C ALA A 181 -13.61 -2.67 -2.78
N ASP A 182 -13.44 -3.98 -2.90
CA ASP A 182 -12.50 -4.62 -3.82
C ASP A 182 -12.61 -4.12 -5.26
N GLY A 183 -11.44 -4.01 -5.93
CA GLY A 183 -11.39 -3.63 -7.34
C GLY A 183 -11.69 -2.16 -7.63
N THR A 184 -11.72 -1.30 -6.63
CA THR A 184 -11.95 0.13 -6.81
C THR A 184 -10.71 0.81 -7.44
N VAL A 185 -10.96 1.67 -8.42
CA VAL A 185 -9.94 2.52 -9.07
C VAL A 185 -10.19 3.98 -8.72
N ALA A 186 -9.27 4.63 -8.01
CA ALA A 186 -9.34 6.03 -7.64
C ALA A 186 -8.06 6.77 -8.06
N ILE A 187 -8.16 7.65 -9.04
CA ILE A 187 -7.02 8.38 -9.62
C ILE A 187 -7.30 9.89 -9.58
N GLY A 188 -6.58 10.59 -8.74
CA GLY A 188 -6.69 12.04 -8.55
C GLY A 188 -6.60 12.45 -7.09
N TYR A 189 -6.41 13.75 -6.84
CA TYR A 189 -6.43 14.33 -5.50
C TYR A 189 -7.80 14.08 -4.85
N TYR A 190 -7.85 13.41 -3.69
CA TYR A 190 -9.05 12.99 -2.97
C TYR A 190 -10.07 12.18 -3.80
N ALA A 191 -9.68 11.55 -4.91
CA ALA A 191 -10.57 10.67 -5.66
C ALA A 191 -11.03 9.50 -4.78
N GLY A 192 -12.35 9.25 -4.71
CA GLY A 192 -12.94 8.17 -3.92
C GLY A 192 -12.62 8.21 -2.42
N ASN A 193 -12.26 9.39 -1.87
CA ASN A 193 -11.71 9.51 -0.52
C ASN A 193 -12.57 8.92 0.59
N ALA A 194 -13.90 9.05 0.51
CA ALA A 194 -14.83 8.58 1.54
C ALA A 194 -15.37 7.15 1.30
N ILE A 195 -14.94 6.45 0.26
CA ILE A 195 -15.44 5.09 -0.02
C ILE A 195 -15.12 4.18 1.17
N THR A 196 -16.13 3.42 1.60
CA THR A 196 -15.99 2.41 2.66
C THR A 196 -16.34 1.00 2.15
N SER A 197 -17.52 0.82 1.51
CA SER A 197 -18.00 -0.49 1.08
C SER A 197 -18.49 -0.56 -0.37
N GLY A 198 -18.40 0.55 -1.13
CA GLY A 198 -18.80 0.56 -2.53
C GLY A 198 -17.83 -0.23 -3.42
N THR A 199 -18.28 -1.34 -4.00
CA THR A 199 -17.47 -2.19 -4.89
C THR A 199 -17.39 -1.65 -6.32
N GLY A 200 -16.33 -1.98 -7.06
CA GLY A 200 -16.25 -1.80 -8.50
C GLY A 200 -16.30 -0.34 -9.00
N ASN A 201 -15.98 0.63 -8.14
CA ASN A 201 -16.01 2.03 -8.55
C ASN A 201 -14.76 2.41 -9.37
N VAL A 202 -14.95 3.26 -10.38
CA VAL A 202 -13.91 3.97 -11.11
C VAL A 202 -14.08 5.47 -10.88
N ALA A 203 -13.16 6.10 -10.15
CA ALA A 203 -13.16 7.53 -9.85
C ALA A 203 -11.86 8.15 -10.40
N VAL A 204 -11.95 8.94 -11.46
CA VAL A 204 -10.79 9.59 -12.08
C VAL A 204 -10.99 11.10 -12.18
N GLY A 205 -10.17 11.84 -11.46
CA GLY A 205 -10.21 13.31 -11.45
C GLY A 205 -10.05 13.89 -10.05
N TYR A 206 -9.77 15.19 -9.97
CA TYR A 206 -9.74 15.93 -8.71
C TYR A 206 -11.11 15.87 -8.03
N ASN A 207 -11.17 15.39 -6.78
CA ASN A 207 -12.39 15.20 -6.00
C ASN A 207 -13.49 14.37 -6.70
N SER A 208 -13.14 13.53 -7.65
CA SER A 208 -14.07 12.61 -8.28
C SER A 208 -14.61 11.61 -7.24
N LEU A 209 -15.92 11.43 -7.16
CA LEU A 209 -16.59 10.52 -6.23
C LEU A 209 -16.16 10.72 -4.76
N LEU A 210 -15.93 11.99 -4.34
CA LEU A 210 -15.32 12.33 -3.05
C LEU A 210 -16.10 11.80 -1.85
N ALA A 211 -17.42 12.03 -1.82
CA ALA A 211 -18.27 11.74 -0.67
C ALA A 211 -19.04 10.40 -0.77
N CYS A 212 -18.74 9.59 -1.77
CA CYS A 212 -19.32 8.25 -1.90
C CYS A 212 -18.85 7.36 -0.74
N THR A 213 -19.77 6.74 -0.04
CA THR A 213 -19.44 5.79 1.04
C THR A 213 -19.77 4.36 0.64
N THR A 214 -20.99 4.09 0.17
CA THR A 214 -21.52 2.74 -0.07
C THR A 214 -21.95 2.47 -1.50
N GLY A 215 -22.07 3.52 -2.35
CA GLY A 215 -22.44 3.37 -3.76
C GLY A 215 -21.39 2.56 -4.53
N GLY A 216 -21.83 1.57 -5.32
CA GLY A 216 -20.94 0.68 -6.09
C GLY A 216 -21.19 0.76 -7.60
N ASP A 217 -20.30 0.15 -8.37
CA ASP A 217 -20.37 0.01 -9.82
C ASP A 217 -20.53 1.36 -10.57
N ASN A 218 -19.93 2.43 -10.03
CA ASN A 218 -19.95 3.74 -10.67
C ASN A 218 -18.69 3.95 -11.53
N THR A 219 -18.87 4.52 -12.72
CA THR A 219 -17.77 4.99 -13.59
C THR A 219 -17.82 6.52 -13.67
N ILE A 220 -16.95 7.17 -12.92
CA ILE A 220 -16.98 8.62 -12.69
C ILE A 220 -15.66 9.25 -13.12
N VAL A 221 -15.67 10.05 -14.18
CA VAL A 221 -14.46 10.67 -14.75
C VAL A 221 -14.66 12.18 -14.94
N GLY A 222 -13.86 12.98 -14.28
CA GLY A 222 -13.86 14.43 -14.41
C GLY A 222 -13.60 15.16 -13.10
N TYR A 223 -13.24 16.44 -13.18
CA TYR A 223 -13.09 17.33 -12.03
C TYR A 223 -14.42 17.44 -11.28
N GLU A 224 -14.46 17.07 -10.00
CA GLU A 224 -15.66 17.06 -9.14
C GLU A 224 -16.86 16.29 -9.73
N ALA A 225 -16.63 15.34 -10.64
CA ALA A 225 -17.68 14.46 -11.11
C ALA A 225 -18.15 13.54 -9.97
N GLY A 226 -19.47 13.38 -9.80
CA GLY A 226 -20.07 12.57 -8.74
C GLY A 226 -19.68 12.99 -7.31
N TYR A 227 -19.35 14.25 -7.06
CA TYR A 227 -18.76 14.74 -5.81
C TYR A 227 -19.49 14.28 -4.56
N THR A 228 -20.85 14.36 -4.53
CA THR A 228 -21.70 13.90 -3.41
C THR A 228 -22.45 12.60 -3.71
N LEU A 229 -22.19 11.97 -4.84
CA LEU A 229 -22.92 10.79 -5.29
C LEU A 229 -22.65 9.59 -4.36
N ASN A 230 -23.71 9.00 -3.82
CA ASN A 230 -23.67 7.78 -3.04
C ASN A 230 -24.54 6.64 -3.63
N GLY A 231 -25.18 6.90 -4.78
CA GLY A 231 -25.92 5.89 -5.53
C GLY A 231 -25.00 4.93 -6.29
N SER A 232 -25.58 3.92 -6.93
CA SER A 232 -24.87 2.85 -7.64
C SER A 232 -25.17 2.82 -9.14
N ASN A 233 -24.29 2.16 -9.91
CA ASN A 233 -24.46 1.94 -11.34
C ASN A 233 -24.55 3.23 -12.18
N ASN A 234 -23.84 4.29 -11.79
CA ASN A 234 -23.86 5.55 -12.52
C ASN A 234 -22.62 5.68 -13.42
N THR A 235 -22.81 6.31 -14.57
CA THR A 235 -21.74 6.73 -15.47
C THR A 235 -21.74 8.24 -15.57
N ALA A 236 -20.65 8.90 -15.13
CA ALA A 236 -20.47 10.34 -15.28
C ALA A 236 -19.15 10.64 -15.99
N LEU A 237 -19.21 11.41 -17.07
CA LEU A 237 -18.04 11.85 -17.81
C LEU A 237 -18.13 13.36 -18.07
N GLY A 238 -17.31 14.15 -17.40
CA GLY A 238 -17.26 15.59 -17.55
C GLY A 238 -17.08 16.32 -16.23
N HIS A 239 -16.64 17.58 -16.31
CA HIS A 239 -16.50 18.45 -15.13
C HIS A 239 -17.87 18.61 -14.43
N SER A 240 -17.93 18.27 -13.14
CA SER A 240 -19.13 18.34 -12.28
C SER A 240 -20.36 17.58 -12.82
N ALA A 241 -20.19 16.58 -13.67
CA ALA A 241 -21.29 15.68 -14.04
C ALA A 241 -21.74 14.89 -12.80
N LEU A 242 -23.05 14.81 -12.51
CA LEU A 242 -23.66 14.21 -11.30
C LEU A 242 -23.10 14.75 -9.97
N SER A 243 -22.52 15.94 -9.93
CA SER A 243 -21.75 16.41 -8.77
C SER A 243 -22.59 16.59 -7.49
N ALA A 244 -23.85 17.00 -7.60
CA ALA A 244 -24.73 17.22 -6.47
C ALA A 244 -25.88 16.18 -6.40
N SER A 245 -25.78 15.07 -7.09
CA SER A 245 -26.74 13.95 -7.03
C SER A 245 -26.34 13.01 -5.89
N VAL A 246 -27.16 12.88 -4.85
CA VAL A 246 -26.79 12.08 -3.66
C VAL A 246 -27.14 10.60 -3.83
N ASP A 247 -28.41 10.27 -4.11
CA ASP A 247 -28.92 8.90 -4.08
C ASP A 247 -29.35 8.34 -5.45
N GLY A 248 -28.96 9.02 -6.55
CA GLY A 248 -29.34 8.59 -7.90
C GLY A 248 -28.68 7.29 -8.34
N ASN A 249 -29.44 6.34 -8.88
CA ASN A 249 -28.92 5.09 -9.41
C ASN A 249 -29.14 4.95 -10.91
N ASN A 250 -28.29 4.19 -11.59
CA ASN A 250 -28.42 3.83 -13.01
C ASN A 250 -28.48 5.05 -13.96
N ASN A 251 -27.79 6.14 -13.64
CA ASN A 251 -27.80 7.35 -14.46
C ASN A 251 -26.57 7.41 -15.37
N THR A 252 -26.75 7.99 -16.54
CA THR A 252 -25.67 8.32 -17.46
C THR A 252 -25.62 9.83 -17.70
N ALA A 253 -24.53 10.49 -17.31
CA ALA A 253 -24.33 11.92 -17.45
C ALA A 253 -23.03 12.21 -18.21
N ILE A 254 -23.11 12.75 -19.41
CA ILE A 254 -21.96 13.04 -20.26
C ILE A 254 -21.94 14.54 -20.60
N GLY A 255 -20.87 15.22 -20.28
CA GLY A 255 -20.67 16.64 -20.58
C GLY A 255 -20.54 17.51 -19.32
N TYR A 256 -20.18 18.78 -19.54
CA TYR A 256 -20.04 19.77 -18.47
C TYR A 256 -21.35 19.94 -17.68
N LYS A 257 -21.31 19.68 -16.36
CA LYS A 257 -22.44 19.78 -15.45
C LYS A 257 -23.70 18.99 -15.87
N ALA A 258 -23.56 17.93 -16.66
CA ALA A 258 -24.68 17.06 -16.99
C ALA A 258 -25.27 16.46 -15.70
N LEU A 259 -26.59 16.54 -15.51
CA LEU A 259 -27.32 16.09 -14.32
C LEU A 259 -26.73 16.63 -12.99
N LEU A 260 -26.27 17.88 -12.96
CA LEU A 260 -25.56 18.46 -11.81
C LEU A 260 -26.31 18.31 -10.48
N THR A 261 -27.61 18.51 -10.46
CA THR A 261 -28.47 18.56 -9.25
C THR A 261 -29.61 17.53 -9.30
N TYR A 262 -29.45 16.47 -10.03
CA TYR A 262 -30.48 15.44 -10.15
C TYR A 262 -30.58 14.63 -8.86
N GLU A 263 -31.69 14.73 -8.16
CA GLU A 263 -32.06 13.92 -7.02
C GLU A 263 -33.16 12.93 -7.43
N GLY A 264 -32.77 11.73 -7.80
CA GLY A 264 -33.72 10.65 -7.99
C GLY A 264 -34.27 10.18 -6.63
N GLY A 265 -35.58 9.96 -6.51
CA GLY A 265 -36.15 9.39 -5.29
C GLY A 265 -35.54 8.01 -4.96
N SER A 266 -35.36 7.74 -3.68
CA SER A 266 -34.65 6.62 -3.10
C SER A 266 -35.19 5.20 -3.39
N THR A 267 -36.22 5.02 -4.20
CA THR A 267 -36.95 3.75 -4.33
C THR A 267 -37.05 3.17 -5.74
N GLU A 268 -36.68 3.91 -6.79
CA GLU A 268 -36.72 3.38 -8.17
C GLU A 268 -35.45 3.75 -8.93
N GLY A 269 -34.90 2.80 -9.68
CA GLY A 269 -33.73 3.01 -10.53
C GLY A 269 -34.04 4.12 -11.57
N ASN A 270 -33.35 5.22 -11.46
CA ASN A 270 -33.54 6.37 -12.33
C ASN A 270 -32.68 6.24 -13.58
N ASN A 271 -33.15 5.58 -14.60
CA ASN A 271 -32.44 5.43 -15.86
C ASN A 271 -32.50 6.74 -16.68
N VAL A 272 -31.70 7.74 -16.29
CA VAL A 272 -31.62 9.01 -17.02
C VAL A 272 -30.33 9.11 -17.79
N ALA A 273 -30.42 9.35 -19.08
CA ALA A 273 -29.30 9.70 -19.93
C ALA A 273 -29.32 11.19 -20.26
N ALA A 274 -28.32 11.95 -19.90
CA ALA A 274 -28.18 13.35 -20.26
C ALA A 274 -26.83 13.60 -20.90
N VAL A 275 -26.83 14.21 -22.06
CA VAL A 275 -25.63 14.68 -22.75
C VAL A 275 -25.69 16.21 -22.82
N SER A 276 -24.71 16.87 -22.25
CA SER A 276 -24.57 18.33 -22.30
C SER A 276 -23.33 18.70 -23.12
N TYR A 277 -23.39 19.84 -23.78
CA TYR A 277 -22.26 20.40 -24.54
C TYR A 277 -21.50 21.44 -23.74
#